data_8536a2a3af2eafcfa516724c46be7c01
#
_entry.id   8536a2a3af2eafcfa516724c46be7c01
#
_cell.length_a   1.000
_cell.length_b   1.000
_cell.length_c   1.000
_cell.angle_alpha   90.00
_cell.angle_beta   90.00
_cell.angle_gamma   90.00
#
_symmetry.space_group_name_H-M   'P 1'
#
loop_
_entity.id
_entity.type
_entity.pdbx_description
1 polymer ?
#
loop_
_entity_poly.entity_id
_entity_poly.type
_entity_poly.pdbx_seq_one_letter_code
_entity_poly.pdbx_strand_id
1 'polypeptide(L)'
;RQRQMCIRDRQDGFSQLLTFLPPQPRRSIILIDPSYELKDDYQRGIGTLYQANQKFTTGCYLLWYPKLKNKSLDVWISALSKINPRYLQVEISFPLSKERGMYGSGMWLINPVYSLQTSLPEVLPILANLIGKDKAHYRIKSGTL
;
A
#
# COMPACT_ATOMS: atom_id res chain seq x y z
N ARG A 1 15.64 18.47 31.04
CA ARG A 1 15.42 17.69 29.82
C ARG A 1 14.80 16.34 30.21
N GLN A 2 13.49 16.19 30.09
CA GLN A 2 12.84 14.89 30.22
C GLN A 2 13.35 13.99 29.10
N ARG A 3 13.98 12.86 29.45
CA ARG A 3 14.26 11.78 28.51
C ARG A 3 12.91 11.20 28.12
N GLN A 4 12.48 11.39 26.86
CA GLN A 4 11.40 10.61 26.28
C GLN A 4 11.86 9.15 26.27
N MET A 5 11.27 8.35 27.16
CA MET A 5 11.45 6.91 27.16
C MET A 5 10.75 6.37 25.91
N CYS A 6 11.50 5.74 25.01
CA CYS A 6 10.91 5.04 23.88
C CYS A 6 10.15 3.83 24.43
N ILE A 7 8.83 3.94 24.53
CA ILE A 7 7.95 2.82 24.86
C ILE A 7 7.83 1.99 23.58
N ARG A 8 8.22 0.71 23.64
CA ARG A 8 8.03 -0.26 22.57
C ARG A 8 6.99 -1.26 23.04
N ASP A 9 5.76 -1.11 22.53
CA ASP A 9 4.68 -2.05 22.79
C ASP A 9 4.49 -2.95 21.58
N ARG A 10 4.23 -4.23 21.83
CA ARG A 10 3.82 -5.17 20.80
C ARG A 10 2.28 -5.17 20.74
N GLN A 11 1.75 -4.59 19.68
CA GLN A 11 0.31 -4.47 19.49
C GLN A 11 -0.09 -4.86 18.06
N ASP A 12 -1.38 -5.18 17.86
CA ASP A 12 -1.92 -5.42 16.53
C ASP A 12 -2.01 -4.08 15.76
N GLY A 13 -1.22 -3.96 14.70
CA GLY A 13 -1.10 -2.72 13.92
C GLY A 13 -2.41 -2.28 13.26
N PHE A 14 -3.28 -3.22 12.89
CA PHE A 14 -4.57 -2.88 12.27
C PHE A 14 -5.50 -2.15 13.24
N SER A 15 -5.63 -2.66 14.46
CA SER A 15 -6.50 -2.05 15.49
C SER A 15 -5.87 -0.78 16.07
N GLN A 16 -4.56 -0.78 16.28
CA GLN A 16 -3.88 0.37 16.88
C GLN A 16 -3.77 1.57 15.97
N LEU A 17 -3.65 1.38 14.65
CA LEU A 17 -3.63 2.50 13.70
C LEU A 17 -4.79 3.48 13.95
N LEU A 18 -5.99 2.94 14.19
CA LEU A 18 -7.18 3.76 14.37
C LEU A 18 -7.14 4.63 15.63
N THR A 19 -6.39 4.22 16.65
CA THR A 19 -6.24 5.02 17.89
C THR A 19 -5.31 6.22 17.72
N PHE A 20 -4.39 6.16 16.76
CA PHE A 20 -3.45 7.25 16.46
C PHE A 20 -4.01 8.28 15.46
N LEU A 21 -5.22 8.06 14.93
CA LEU A 21 -5.82 8.96 13.93
C LEU A 21 -6.94 9.84 14.54
N PRO A 22 -6.99 11.12 14.17
CA PRO A 22 -6.00 11.88 13.38
C PRO A 22 -4.79 12.26 14.21
N PRO A 23 -3.57 12.33 13.61
CA PRO A 23 -2.37 12.75 14.33
C PRO A 23 -2.34 14.25 14.61
N GLN A 24 -1.47 14.65 15.54
CA GLN A 24 -1.15 16.05 15.78
C GLN A 24 0.35 16.30 15.52
N PRO A 25 0.72 17.15 14.55
CA PRO A 25 -0.14 17.90 13.60
C PRO A 25 -0.88 16.98 12.62
N ARG A 26 -1.97 17.48 12.02
CA ARG A 26 -2.82 16.72 11.08
C ARG A 26 -2.15 16.51 9.71
N ARG A 27 -0.95 15.92 9.74
CA ARG A 27 -0.14 15.56 8.57
C ARG A 27 0.57 14.25 8.87
N SER A 28 0.36 13.23 8.05
CA SER A 28 1.04 11.95 8.21
C SER A 28 1.08 11.15 6.93
N ILE A 29 2.06 10.27 6.86
CA ILE A 29 2.14 9.17 5.91
C ILE A 29 1.92 7.90 6.73
N ILE A 30 0.98 7.08 6.35
CA ILE A 30 0.62 5.82 7.01
C ILE A 30 0.96 4.67 6.07
N LEU A 31 1.95 3.85 6.44
CA LEU A 31 2.29 2.62 5.74
C LEU A 31 1.62 1.44 6.42
N ILE A 32 0.89 0.66 5.65
CA ILE A 32 0.23 -0.59 6.04
C ILE A 32 0.89 -1.71 5.24
N ASP A 33 1.66 -2.56 5.92
CA ASP A 33 2.44 -3.65 5.34
C ASP A 33 2.19 -4.95 6.11
N PRO A 34 1.05 -5.63 5.87
CA PRO A 34 0.74 -6.89 6.51
C PRO A 34 1.64 -8.02 5.99
N SER A 35 1.79 -9.08 6.78
CA SER A 35 2.55 -10.27 6.35
C SER A 35 1.87 -11.07 5.25
N TYR A 36 0.54 -10.94 5.15
CA TYR A 36 -0.32 -11.71 4.23
C TYR A 36 -0.24 -13.24 4.40
N GLU A 37 0.23 -13.70 5.55
CA GLU A 37 0.25 -15.12 5.92
C GLU A 37 -1.15 -15.63 6.25
N LEU A 38 -1.96 -14.78 6.86
CA LEU A 38 -3.35 -15.09 7.17
C LEU A 38 -4.26 -14.76 5.99
N LYS A 39 -5.22 -15.64 5.72
CA LYS A 39 -6.20 -15.42 4.62
C LYS A 39 -6.98 -14.11 4.80
N ASP A 40 -7.19 -13.70 6.04
CA ASP A 40 -7.98 -12.52 6.39
C ASP A 40 -7.20 -11.21 6.30
N ASP A 41 -5.87 -11.23 6.15
CA ASP A 41 -5.05 -10.01 6.11
C ASP A 41 -5.46 -9.05 4.99
N TYR A 42 -5.88 -9.59 3.85
CA TYR A 42 -6.40 -8.76 2.76
C TYR A 42 -7.69 -8.02 3.13
N GLN A 43 -8.60 -8.69 3.83
CA GLN A 43 -9.86 -8.08 4.27
C GLN A 43 -9.62 -7.11 5.43
N ARG A 44 -8.76 -7.47 6.36
CA ARG A 44 -8.33 -6.59 7.46
C ARG A 44 -7.67 -5.33 6.91
N GLY A 45 -6.81 -5.45 5.90
CA GLY A 45 -6.17 -4.31 5.23
C GLY A 45 -7.18 -3.33 4.63
N ILE A 46 -8.18 -3.84 3.87
CA ILE A 46 -9.27 -3.00 3.35
C ILE A 46 -10.06 -2.34 4.48
N GLY A 47 -10.50 -3.14 5.45
CA GLY A 47 -11.33 -2.64 6.56
C GLY A 47 -10.63 -1.54 7.34
N THR A 48 -9.34 -1.76 7.66
CA THR A 48 -8.52 -0.76 8.36
C THR A 48 -8.32 0.50 7.53
N LEU A 49 -7.99 0.34 6.25
CA LEU A 49 -7.79 1.47 5.35
C LEU A 49 -9.08 2.30 5.19
N TYR A 50 -10.22 1.64 5.06
CA TYR A 50 -11.52 2.29 4.99
C TYR A 50 -11.79 3.11 6.26
N GLN A 51 -11.69 2.50 7.44
CA GLN A 51 -11.95 3.18 8.72
C GLN A 51 -10.95 4.31 8.98
N ALA A 52 -9.67 4.09 8.66
CA ALA A 52 -8.64 5.11 8.79
C ALA A 52 -8.91 6.32 7.88
N ASN A 53 -9.30 6.09 6.62
CA ASN A 53 -9.65 7.15 5.68
C ASN A 53 -10.91 7.92 6.13
N GLN A 54 -11.90 7.26 6.73
CA GLN A 54 -13.07 7.94 7.31
C GLN A 54 -12.67 8.84 8.49
N LYS A 55 -11.76 8.38 9.35
CA LYS A 55 -11.30 9.12 10.51
C LYS A 55 -10.37 10.28 10.18
N PHE A 56 -9.54 10.10 9.14
CA PHE A 56 -8.55 11.09 8.73
C PHE A 56 -8.48 11.15 7.19
N THR A 57 -9.45 11.81 6.59
CA THR A 57 -9.67 11.87 5.13
C THR A 57 -8.52 12.50 4.35
N THR A 58 -7.70 13.35 4.98
CA THR A 58 -6.55 14.02 4.35
C THR A 58 -5.22 13.29 4.55
N GLY A 59 -5.24 12.15 5.23
CA GLY A 59 -4.04 11.32 5.42
C GLY A 59 -3.55 10.73 4.11
N CYS A 60 -2.22 10.62 3.97
CA CYS A 60 -1.60 9.86 2.89
C CYS A 60 -1.41 8.41 3.35
N TYR A 61 -2.09 7.47 2.72
CA TYR A 61 -2.04 6.05 3.06
C TYR A 61 -1.34 5.27 1.97
N LEU A 62 -0.48 4.32 2.38
CA LEU A 62 0.22 3.38 1.52
C LEU A 62 -0.10 1.97 2.01
N LEU A 63 -0.76 1.18 1.20
CA LEU A 63 -1.03 -0.23 1.47
C LEU A 63 -0.21 -1.08 0.51
N TRP A 64 0.79 -1.78 1.02
CA TRP A 64 1.56 -2.73 0.24
C TRP A 64 0.80 -4.05 0.10
N TYR A 65 0.97 -4.75 -1.03
CA TYR A 65 0.39 -6.07 -1.25
C TYR A 65 1.23 -6.92 -2.20
N PRO A 66 1.32 -8.26 -1.94
CA PRO A 66 1.97 -9.19 -2.85
C PRO A 66 1.03 -9.59 -3.99
N LYS A 67 1.61 -9.83 -5.15
CA LYS A 67 0.93 -10.47 -6.29
C LYS A 67 1.29 -11.95 -6.28
N LEU A 68 0.32 -12.80 -5.90
CA LEU A 68 0.47 -14.25 -5.78
C LEU A 68 -0.23 -14.94 -6.96
N LYS A 69 0.42 -15.96 -7.53
CA LYS A 69 -0.11 -16.68 -8.70
C LYS A 69 -1.50 -17.29 -8.45
N ASN A 70 -1.72 -17.77 -7.25
CA ASN A 70 -2.95 -18.49 -6.88
C ASN A 70 -4.07 -17.55 -6.38
N LYS A 71 -3.89 -16.24 -6.47
CA LYS A 71 -4.85 -15.28 -5.94
C LYS A 71 -5.10 -14.15 -6.92
N SER A 72 -6.32 -14.11 -7.48
CA SER A 72 -6.78 -12.92 -8.19
C SER A 72 -7.02 -11.80 -7.18
N LEU A 73 -6.54 -10.60 -7.52
CA LEU A 73 -6.72 -9.38 -6.72
C LEU A 73 -7.80 -8.46 -7.29
N ASP A 74 -8.49 -8.84 -8.37
CA ASP A 74 -9.40 -7.94 -9.10
C ASP A 74 -10.53 -7.41 -8.22
N VAL A 75 -11.20 -8.30 -7.47
CA VAL A 75 -12.27 -7.93 -6.54
C VAL A 75 -11.73 -7.06 -5.41
N TRP A 76 -10.55 -7.40 -4.89
CA TRP A 76 -9.90 -6.67 -3.81
C TRP A 76 -9.47 -5.26 -4.25
N ILE A 77 -8.86 -5.13 -5.43
CA ILE A 77 -8.49 -3.84 -6.04
C ILE A 77 -9.74 -2.99 -6.32
N SER A 78 -10.81 -3.64 -6.82
CA SER A 78 -12.10 -2.95 -7.03
C SER A 78 -12.69 -2.41 -5.73
N ALA A 79 -12.56 -3.14 -4.62
CA ALA A 79 -12.99 -2.65 -3.32
C ALA A 79 -12.13 -1.47 -2.82
N LEU A 80 -10.82 -1.53 -3.00
CA LEU A 80 -9.91 -0.42 -2.65
C LEU A 80 -10.24 0.86 -3.42
N SER A 81 -10.56 0.76 -4.72
CA SER A 81 -10.87 1.94 -5.55
C SER A 81 -12.14 2.68 -5.13
N LYS A 82 -13.01 2.03 -4.36
CA LYS A 82 -14.24 2.63 -3.81
C LYS A 82 -14.03 3.39 -2.49
N ILE A 83 -12.88 3.20 -1.83
CA ILE A 83 -12.60 3.84 -0.54
C ILE A 83 -12.41 5.35 -0.71
N ASN A 84 -11.63 5.74 -1.73
CA ASN A 84 -11.35 7.14 -2.01
C ASN A 84 -11.06 7.29 -3.52
N PRO A 85 -11.67 8.25 -4.23
CA PRO A 85 -11.41 8.46 -5.65
C PRO A 85 -9.98 8.94 -5.93
N ARG A 86 -9.31 9.58 -4.97
CA ARG A 86 -7.93 10.05 -5.08
C ARG A 86 -6.96 8.93 -4.71
N TYR A 87 -6.72 8.02 -5.64
CA TYR A 87 -5.79 6.92 -5.45
C TYR A 87 -4.76 6.81 -6.57
N LEU A 88 -3.66 6.15 -6.24
CA LEU A 88 -2.63 5.73 -7.17
C LEU A 88 -2.27 4.27 -6.87
N GLN A 89 -2.33 3.42 -7.89
CA GLN A 89 -1.89 2.03 -7.84
C GLN A 89 -0.59 1.89 -8.61
N VAL A 90 0.43 1.36 -7.97
CA VAL A 90 1.75 1.10 -8.57
C VAL A 90 2.08 -0.36 -8.40
N GLU A 91 2.45 -1.03 -9.48
CA GLU A 91 2.80 -2.46 -9.45
C GLU A 91 4.10 -2.72 -10.21
N ILE A 92 4.89 -3.67 -9.70
CA ILE A 92 5.97 -4.32 -10.42
C ILE A 92 5.72 -5.82 -10.41
N SER A 93 5.91 -6.48 -11.54
CA SER A 93 5.72 -7.91 -11.69
C SER A 93 6.78 -8.54 -12.59
N PHE A 94 7.04 -9.82 -12.36
CA PHE A 94 8.06 -10.60 -13.03
C PHE A 94 7.46 -11.88 -13.61
N PRO A 95 8.00 -12.43 -14.69
CA PRO A 95 7.64 -13.77 -15.14
C PRO A 95 7.97 -14.80 -14.04
N LEU A 96 6.99 -15.63 -13.70
CA LEU A 96 7.19 -16.69 -12.72
C LEU A 96 8.02 -17.81 -13.33
N SER A 97 9.09 -18.18 -12.63
CA SER A 97 9.89 -19.38 -12.93
C SER A 97 9.32 -20.64 -12.29
N LYS A 98 8.40 -20.54 -11.34
CA LYS A 98 7.80 -21.63 -10.56
C LYS A 98 6.27 -21.53 -10.54
N GLU A 99 5.61 -22.67 -10.30
CA GLU A 99 4.13 -22.72 -10.27
C GLU A 99 3.49 -22.02 -9.07
N ARG A 100 4.25 -21.79 -8.00
CA ARG A 100 3.80 -21.13 -6.76
C ARG A 100 4.76 -20.00 -6.39
N GLY A 101 4.23 -18.97 -5.75
CA GLY A 101 5.02 -17.89 -5.16
C GLY A 101 4.52 -16.50 -5.54
N MET A 102 5.25 -15.53 -5.07
CA MET A 102 5.06 -14.12 -5.39
C MET A 102 5.71 -13.80 -6.73
N TYR A 103 4.95 -13.23 -7.66
CA TYR A 103 5.45 -12.80 -8.97
C TYR A 103 5.50 -11.29 -9.14
N GLY A 104 5.23 -10.58 -8.09
CA GLY A 104 5.24 -9.13 -8.08
C GLY A 104 4.68 -8.58 -6.79
N SER A 105 4.70 -7.28 -6.69
CA SER A 105 4.07 -6.55 -5.59
C SER A 105 3.40 -5.29 -6.10
N GLY A 106 2.52 -4.74 -5.29
CA GLY A 106 1.88 -3.46 -5.54
C GLY A 106 1.84 -2.58 -4.31
N MET A 107 1.68 -1.30 -4.56
CA MET A 107 1.40 -0.29 -3.56
C MET A 107 0.11 0.42 -3.95
N TRP A 108 -0.87 0.40 -3.06
CA TRP A 108 -2.08 1.20 -3.18
C TRP A 108 -1.92 2.46 -2.34
N LEU A 109 -2.01 3.61 -2.96
CA LEU A 109 -1.88 4.91 -2.28
C LEU A 109 -3.24 5.61 -2.28
N ILE A 110 -3.62 6.19 -1.14
CA ILE A 110 -4.72 7.15 -1.02
C ILE A 110 -4.12 8.52 -0.71
N ASN A 111 -4.63 9.56 -1.34
CA ASN A 111 -4.10 10.92 -1.28
C ASN A 111 -2.59 10.98 -1.55
N PRO A 112 -2.11 10.42 -2.67
CA PRO A 112 -0.69 10.46 -3.01
C PRO A 112 -0.21 11.91 -3.12
N VAL A 113 1.06 12.14 -2.75
CA VAL A 113 1.69 13.45 -3.00
C VAL A 113 1.81 13.69 -4.50
N TYR A 114 1.55 14.93 -4.91
CA TYR A 114 1.47 15.31 -6.33
C TYR A 114 2.71 14.93 -7.14
N SER A 115 3.91 15.09 -6.57
CA SER A 115 5.17 14.76 -7.24
C SER A 115 5.31 13.29 -7.66
N LEU A 116 4.58 12.37 -7.03
CA LEU A 116 4.65 10.95 -7.41
C LEU A 116 4.13 10.68 -8.83
N GLN A 117 3.18 11.47 -9.30
CA GLN A 117 2.63 11.32 -10.65
C GLN A 117 3.67 11.59 -11.74
N THR A 118 4.57 12.53 -11.49
CA THR A 118 5.66 12.89 -12.42
C THR A 118 6.88 12.01 -12.21
N SER A 119 7.23 11.69 -10.97
CA SER A 119 8.44 10.93 -10.67
C SER A 119 8.32 9.42 -10.96
N LEU A 120 7.15 8.81 -10.74
CA LEU A 120 7.00 7.36 -10.92
C LEU A 120 7.20 6.89 -12.38
N PRO A 121 6.69 7.56 -13.41
CA PRO A 121 6.98 7.20 -14.80
C PRO A 121 8.46 7.19 -15.16
N GLU A 122 9.27 8.02 -14.51
CA GLU A 122 10.71 8.07 -14.70
C GLU A 122 11.45 7.00 -13.90
N VAL A 123 11.03 6.75 -12.66
CA VAL A 123 11.74 5.86 -11.72
C VAL A 123 11.37 4.38 -11.93
N LEU A 124 10.10 4.07 -12.22
CA LEU A 124 9.64 2.68 -12.31
C LEU A 124 10.32 1.87 -13.44
N PRO A 125 10.58 2.40 -14.64
CA PRO A 125 11.35 1.68 -15.65
C PRO A 125 12.73 1.28 -15.17
N ILE A 126 13.40 2.20 -14.46
CA ILE A 126 14.75 1.97 -13.91
C ILE A 126 14.69 0.88 -12.84
N LEU A 127 13.74 0.97 -11.89
CA LEU A 127 13.55 -0.04 -10.84
C LEU A 127 13.19 -1.41 -11.43
N ALA A 128 12.27 -1.45 -12.38
CA ALA A 128 11.87 -2.69 -13.04
C ALA A 128 13.07 -3.36 -13.71
N ASN A 129 13.90 -2.59 -14.41
CA ASN A 129 15.10 -3.11 -15.06
C ASN A 129 16.14 -3.61 -14.03
N LEU A 130 16.38 -2.84 -12.95
CA LEU A 130 17.33 -3.23 -11.91
C LEU A 130 16.93 -4.53 -11.20
N ILE A 131 15.62 -4.71 -10.91
CA ILE A 131 15.14 -5.86 -10.15
C ILE A 131 14.92 -7.09 -11.04
N GLY A 132 14.34 -6.92 -12.23
CA GLY A 132 13.89 -8.02 -13.09
C GLY A 132 14.59 -8.10 -14.43
N LYS A 133 15.56 -7.22 -14.69
CA LYS A 133 16.19 -7.05 -16.00
C LYS A 133 15.07 -6.82 -17.04
N ASP A 134 15.24 -7.24 -18.26
CA ASP A 134 14.26 -7.06 -19.35
C ASP A 134 12.94 -7.86 -19.16
N LYS A 135 12.79 -8.58 -18.06
CA LYS A 135 11.63 -9.44 -17.79
C LYS A 135 10.63 -8.85 -16.80
N ALA A 136 10.92 -7.71 -16.21
CA ALA A 136 9.99 -7.06 -15.28
C ALA A 136 9.01 -6.16 -16.04
N HIS A 137 7.78 -6.13 -15.56
CA HIS A 137 6.73 -5.22 -16.02
C HIS A 137 6.29 -4.33 -14.88
N TYR A 138 6.03 -3.07 -15.16
CA TYR A 138 5.44 -2.16 -14.21
C TYR A 138 4.11 -1.62 -14.73
N ARG A 139 3.26 -1.21 -13.82
CA ARG A 139 1.95 -0.61 -14.11
C ARG A 139 1.67 0.52 -13.14
N ILE A 140 1.15 1.61 -13.66
CA ILE A 140 0.60 2.73 -12.89
C ILE A 140 -0.86 2.88 -13.30
N LYS A 141 -1.74 3.00 -12.31
CA LYS A 141 -3.16 3.32 -12.51
C LYS A 141 -3.57 4.33 -11.46
N SER A 142 -4.32 5.35 -11.86
CA SER A 142 -4.84 6.38 -10.94
C SER A 142 -6.34 6.46 -11.02
N GLY A 143 -6.93 6.94 -9.93
CA GLY A 143 -8.28 7.47 -9.92
C GLY A 143 -8.29 8.96 -10.27
N THR A 144 -9.22 9.71 -9.68
CA THR A 144 -9.27 11.17 -9.81
C THR A 144 -8.16 11.77 -8.94
N LEU A 145 -7.20 12.43 -9.56
CA LEU A 145 -6.06 13.04 -8.86
C LEU A 145 -6.10 14.56 -8.98
#